data_432b23d0739c8f4b0bab3f36e939e6fe
#
_entry.id   432b23d0739c8f4b0bab3f36e939e6fe
#
_cell.length_a   1.000
_cell.length_b   1.000
_cell.length_c   1.000
_cell.angle_alpha   90.00
_cell.angle_beta   90.00
_cell.angle_gamma   90.00
#
_symmetry.space_group_name_H-M   'P 1'
#
loop_
_entity.id
_entity.type
_entity.pdbx_description
1 polymer ?
#
loop_
_entity_poly.entity_id
_entity_poly.type
_entity_poly.pdbx_seq_one_letter_code
_entity_poly.pdbx_strand_id
1 'polypeptide(L)'
;APASQAPQPPSDLAFVTTILGRLAILGALGLALYLGITSLVNGSIAGCTEGGGCHEVVASKWGYFLGIPVSLLGAGTYIVLLASDWSGCCPRVHALCRWMILLAVGWFVAVQAFILKEYCPWCCITHLLAVIGVACIWKKGTVPPSQVKILPLVGLAGVVMLALVQAFGPERETTAGRALAAGQETSVSDASSAGPRIVSLHGGKFEIAVEDFPSIGNAKT
;
A
#
# COMPACT_ATOMS: atom_id res chain seq x y z
N ALA A 1 12.67 32.06 -44.38
CA ALA A 1 12.53 31.97 -42.92
C ALA A 1 11.23 31.20 -42.67
N PRO A 2 11.24 30.06 -41.94
CA PRO A 2 9.99 29.37 -41.57
C PRO A 2 9.24 30.26 -40.57
N ALA A 3 7.95 30.52 -40.89
CA ALA A 3 7.06 31.26 -40.00
C ALA A 3 6.95 30.50 -38.65
N SER A 4 7.28 31.21 -37.56
CA SER A 4 7.09 30.74 -36.20
C SER A 4 5.58 30.56 -36.01
N GLN A 5 5.11 29.31 -36.01
CA GLN A 5 3.73 29.00 -35.64
C GLN A 5 3.55 29.31 -34.15
N ALA A 6 2.66 30.23 -33.84
CA ALA A 6 2.24 30.52 -32.47
C ALA A 6 1.71 29.22 -31.81
N PRO A 7 1.96 29.00 -30.52
CA PRO A 7 1.45 27.84 -29.82
C PRO A 7 -0.08 27.80 -29.93
N GLN A 8 -0.60 26.77 -30.52
CA GLN A 8 -2.06 26.59 -30.58
C GLN A 8 -2.58 26.27 -29.15
N PRO A 9 -3.71 26.86 -28.74
CA PRO A 9 -4.32 26.54 -27.45
C PRO A 9 -4.63 25.03 -27.40
N PRO A 10 -4.47 24.38 -26.23
CA PRO A 10 -4.81 22.98 -26.08
C PRO A 10 -6.28 22.77 -26.46
N SER A 11 -6.56 21.69 -27.20
CA SER A 11 -7.96 21.34 -27.49
C SER A 11 -8.70 21.12 -26.15
N ASP A 12 -9.98 21.49 -26.07
CA ASP A 12 -10.80 21.32 -24.86
C ASP A 12 -10.69 19.91 -24.27
N LEU A 13 -10.59 18.90 -25.13
CA LEU A 13 -10.38 17.51 -24.74
C LEU A 13 -9.04 17.29 -24.03
N ALA A 14 -7.94 17.89 -24.49
CA ALA A 14 -6.63 17.76 -23.84
C ALA A 14 -6.60 18.46 -22.46
N PHE A 15 -7.34 19.53 -22.30
CA PHE A 15 -7.50 20.21 -21.03
C PHE A 15 -8.28 19.35 -20.04
N VAL A 16 -9.44 18.82 -20.45
CA VAL A 16 -10.29 17.94 -19.62
C VAL A 16 -9.54 16.68 -19.21
N THR A 17 -8.84 16.01 -20.12
CA THR A 17 -8.07 14.80 -19.79
C THR A 17 -6.96 15.08 -18.79
N THR A 18 -6.29 16.22 -18.89
CA THR A 18 -5.24 16.61 -17.92
C THR A 18 -5.83 16.85 -16.52
N ILE A 19 -6.99 17.52 -16.40
CA ILE A 19 -7.66 17.73 -15.12
C ILE A 19 -8.10 16.39 -14.53
N LEU A 20 -8.74 15.53 -15.32
CA LEU A 20 -9.16 14.20 -14.88
C LEU A 20 -7.97 13.39 -14.35
N GLY A 21 -6.85 13.44 -15.07
CA GLY A 21 -5.62 12.76 -14.66
C GLY A 21 -5.09 13.26 -13.33
N ARG A 22 -5.06 14.58 -13.12
CA ARG A 22 -4.65 15.17 -11.85
C ARG A 22 -5.58 14.80 -10.70
N LEU A 23 -6.89 14.82 -10.92
CA LEU A 23 -7.87 14.42 -9.92
C LEU A 23 -7.74 12.93 -9.56
N ALA A 24 -7.49 12.07 -10.53
CA ALA A 24 -7.25 10.65 -10.30
C ALA A 24 -5.97 10.42 -9.46
N ILE A 25 -4.86 11.11 -9.76
CA ILE A 25 -3.64 11.02 -8.95
C ILE A 25 -3.84 11.61 -7.54
N LEU A 26 -4.60 12.70 -7.39
CA LEU A 26 -4.95 13.23 -6.07
C LEU A 26 -5.81 12.24 -5.27
N GLY A 27 -6.75 11.56 -5.90
CA GLY A 27 -7.52 10.49 -5.28
C GLY A 27 -6.63 9.31 -4.83
N ALA A 28 -5.71 8.86 -5.71
CA ALA A 28 -4.72 7.84 -5.37
C ALA A 28 -3.81 8.27 -4.22
N LEU A 29 -3.38 9.53 -4.18
CA LEU A 29 -2.59 10.11 -3.10
C LEU A 29 -3.36 10.06 -1.77
N GLY A 30 -4.61 10.51 -1.76
CA GLY A 30 -5.46 10.50 -0.56
C GLY A 30 -5.64 9.09 0.01
N LEU A 31 -5.92 8.11 -0.85
CA LEU A 31 -6.06 6.71 -0.44
C LEU A 31 -4.71 6.12 0.04
N ALA A 32 -3.61 6.43 -0.64
CA ALA A 32 -2.28 5.96 -0.24
C ALA A 32 -1.87 6.53 1.12
N LEU A 33 -2.17 7.79 1.40
CA LEU A 33 -1.95 8.41 2.73
C LEU A 33 -2.85 7.76 3.79
N TYR A 34 -4.13 7.55 3.50
CA TYR A 34 -5.05 6.88 4.40
C TYR A 34 -4.54 5.47 4.78
N LEU A 35 -4.21 4.64 3.79
CA LEU A 35 -3.68 3.30 4.02
C LEU A 35 -2.34 3.33 4.76
N GLY A 36 -1.46 4.27 4.44
CA GLY A 36 -0.15 4.42 5.10
C GLY A 36 -0.27 4.82 6.55
N ILE A 37 -1.13 5.77 6.87
CA ILE A 37 -1.35 6.24 8.25
C ILE A 37 -2.02 5.14 9.06
N THR A 38 -3.06 4.49 8.54
CA THR A 38 -3.73 3.36 9.23
C THR A 38 -2.76 2.21 9.50
N SER A 39 -1.84 1.91 8.56
CA SER A 39 -0.78 0.92 8.77
C SER A 39 0.19 1.29 9.88
N LEU A 40 0.53 2.58 10.03
CA LEU A 40 1.45 3.04 11.08
C LEU A 40 0.84 2.99 12.48
N VAL A 41 -0.46 3.30 12.59
CA VAL A 41 -1.16 3.31 13.89
C VAL A 41 -1.83 1.97 14.23
N ASN A 42 -1.60 0.93 13.43
CA ASN A 42 -2.26 -0.38 13.54
C ASN A 42 -3.80 -0.23 13.63
N GLY A 43 -4.32 0.77 12.89
CA GLY A 43 -5.76 1.06 12.86
C GLY A 43 -6.53 0.07 11.98
N SER A 44 -7.82 -0.08 12.25
CA SER A 44 -8.73 -0.82 11.38
C SER A 44 -8.99 -0.02 10.10
N ILE A 45 -8.99 -0.70 8.96
CA ILE A 45 -9.31 -0.08 7.67
C ILE A 45 -10.84 -0.06 7.52
N ALA A 46 -11.43 1.10 7.34
CA ALA A 46 -12.86 1.24 7.18
C ALA A 46 -13.41 0.37 6.04
N GLY A 47 -14.47 -0.39 6.31
CA GLY A 47 -15.09 -1.28 5.32
C GLY A 47 -14.34 -2.60 5.08
N CYS A 48 -13.29 -2.89 5.83
CA CYS A 48 -12.62 -4.19 5.83
C CYS A 48 -12.97 -4.91 7.13
N THR A 49 -13.42 -6.15 7.03
CA THR A 49 -13.66 -7.02 8.19
C THR A 49 -12.32 -7.48 8.79
N GLU A 50 -12.27 -7.67 10.10
CA GLU A 50 -11.12 -8.31 10.76
C GLU A 50 -10.93 -9.71 10.18
N GLY A 51 -9.70 -10.01 9.73
CA GLY A 51 -9.41 -11.25 8.98
C GLY A 51 -9.75 -11.21 7.49
N GLY A 52 -10.20 -10.07 6.96
CA GLY A 52 -10.42 -9.89 5.51
C GLY A 52 -9.14 -9.53 4.76
N GLY A 53 -9.14 -9.77 3.43
CA GLY A 53 -7.99 -9.57 2.54
C GLY A 53 -7.29 -8.21 2.64
N CYS A 54 -7.98 -7.14 3.07
CA CYS A 54 -7.36 -5.85 3.31
C CYS A 54 -6.29 -5.91 4.42
N HIS A 55 -6.64 -6.54 5.54
CA HIS A 55 -5.74 -6.63 6.68
C HIS A 55 -4.53 -7.50 6.32
N GLU A 56 -4.79 -8.66 5.69
CA GLU A 56 -3.76 -9.57 5.24
C GLU A 56 -2.77 -8.91 4.26
N VAL A 57 -3.27 -8.13 3.30
CA VAL A 57 -2.42 -7.44 2.32
C VAL A 57 -1.60 -6.32 2.96
N VAL A 58 -2.25 -5.46 3.77
CA VAL A 58 -1.61 -4.24 4.31
C VAL A 58 -0.66 -4.57 5.47
N ALA A 59 -0.98 -5.58 6.29
CA ALA A 59 -0.14 -6.01 7.41
C ALA A 59 0.99 -6.96 6.98
N SER A 60 0.92 -7.54 5.77
CA SER A 60 1.95 -8.47 5.27
C SER A 60 3.33 -7.81 5.17
N LYS A 61 4.39 -8.62 5.13
CA LYS A 61 5.76 -8.13 4.85
C LYS A 61 5.84 -7.37 3.51
N TRP A 62 5.00 -7.73 2.54
CA TRP A 62 4.91 -7.09 1.22
C TRP A 62 4.29 -5.69 1.27
N GLY A 63 3.58 -5.33 2.33
CA GLY A 63 3.06 -4.00 2.59
C GLY A 63 4.10 -3.00 3.10
N TYR A 64 5.36 -3.44 3.34
CA TYR A 64 6.41 -2.60 3.91
C TYR A 64 7.71 -2.68 3.13
N PHE A 65 8.45 -1.59 3.17
CA PHE A 65 9.81 -1.46 2.68
C PHE A 65 10.69 -0.86 3.78
N LEU A 66 11.63 -1.62 4.31
CA LEU A 66 12.50 -1.19 5.43
C LEU A 66 11.71 -0.64 6.64
N GLY A 67 10.54 -1.20 6.92
CA GLY A 67 9.69 -0.76 8.02
C GLY A 67 8.74 0.40 7.70
N ILE A 68 8.84 0.99 6.51
CA ILE A 68 7.95 2.06 6.03
C ILE A 68 6.82 1.43 5.20
N PRO A 69 5.53 1.77 5.45
CA PRO A 69 4.44 1.32 4.59
C PRO A 69 4.66 1.73 3.14
N VAL A 70 4.55 0.79 2.19
CA VAL A 70 4.76 1.06 0.75
C VAL A 70 3.75 2.07 0.19
N SER A 71 2.58 2.18 0.82
CA SER A 71 1.58 3.20 0.49
C SER A 71 2.10 4.63 0.71
N LEU A 72 2.94 4.87 1.74
CA LEU A 72 3.58 6.17 1.94
C LEU A 72 4.66 6.46 0.89
N LEU A 73 5.40 5.44 0.44
CA LEU A 73 6.34 5.60 -0.68
C LEU A 73 5.59 5.93 -1.98
N GLY A 74 4.45 5.26 -2.20
CA GLY A 74 3.53 5.58 -3.29
C GLY A 74 3.02 7.01 -3.20
N ALA A 75 2.58 7.46 -2.02
CA ALA A 75 2.14 8.83 -1.79
C ALA A 75 3.23 9.85 -2.13
N GLY A 76 4.48 9.62 -1.70
CA GLY A 76 5.63 10.44 -2.06
C GLY A 76 5.83 10.52 -3.58
N THR A 77 5.71 9.39 -4.28
CA THR A 77 5.82 9.33 -5.75
C THR A 77 4.70 10.11 -6.44
N TYR A 78 3.45 10.04 -5.93
CA TYR A 78 2.33 10.82 -6.46
C TYR A 78 2.53 12.33 -6.26
N ILE A 79 3.06 12.75 -5.11
CA ILE A 79 3.39 14.16 -4.84
C ILE A 79 4.43 14.65 -5.85
N VAL A 80 5.52 13.90 -6.06
CA VAL A 80 6.59 14.27 -7.01
C VAL A 80 6.04 14.32 -8.44
N LEU A 81 5.18 13.36 -8.82
CA LEU A 81 4.54 13.35 -10.12
C LEU A 81 3.67 14.60 -10.34
N LEU A 82 2.80 14.93 -9.40
CA LEU A 82 1.94 16.12 -9.48
C LEU A 82 2.75 17.43 -9.50
N ALA A 83 3.77 17.55 -8.63
CA ALA A 83 4.64 18.70 -8.59
C ALA A 83 5.40 18.90 -9.93
N SER A 84 5.92 17.81 -10.51
CA SER A 84 6.60 17.86 -11.80
C SER A 84 5.66 18.14 -12.98
N ASP A 85 4.40 17.66 -12.90
CA ASP A 85 3.39 17.95 -13.92
C ASP A 85 2.91 19.41 -13.85
N TRP A 86 2.77 19.97 -12.65
CA TRP A 86 2.33 21.34 -12.44
C TRP A 86 3.40 22.36 -12.84
N SER A 87 4.63 22.13 -12.39
CA SER A 87 5.75 23.03 -12.67
C SER A 87 6.27 22.93 -14.11
N GLY A 88 6.08 21.78 -14.76
CA GLY A 88 6.65 21.50 -16.08
C GLY A 88 8.19 21.50 -16.13
N CYS A 89 8.86 21.68 -14.98
CA CYS A 89 10.29 21.91 -14.92
C CYS A 89 11.15 20.67 -15.22
N CYS A 90 10.69 19.49 -14.87
CA CYS A 90 11.52 18.27 -14.83
C CYS A 90 10.90 17.11 -15.60
N PRO A 91 10.88 17.14 -16.94
CA PRO A 91 10.21 16.11 -17.75
C PRO A 91 10.77 14.69 -17.54
N ARG A 92 12.05 14.57 -17.17
CA ARG A 92 12.67 13.27 -16.85
C ARG A 92 12.12 12.69 -15.55
N VAL A 93 11.98 13.51 -14.50
CA VAL A 93 11.42 13.08 -13.21
C VAL A 93 9.95 12.69 -13.40
N HIS A 94 9.18 13.50 -14.13
CA HIS A 94 7.81 13.21 -14.48
C HIS A 94 7.68 11.86 -15.21
N ALA A 95 8.53 11.60 -16.22
CA ALA A 95 8.52 10.34 -16.96
C ALA A 95 8.98 9.15 -16.09
N LEU A 96 9.97 9.33 -15.24
CA LEU A 96 10.43 8.30 -14.31
C LEU A 96 9.34 7.92 -13.31
N CYS A 97 8.68 8.90 -12.67
CA CYS A 97 7.59 8.63 -11.73
C CYS A 97 6.45 7.84 -12.39
N ARG A 98 6.09 8.16 -13.63
CA ARG A 98 5.07 7.38 -14.38
C ARG A 98 5.47 5.92 -14.53
N TRP A 99 6.70 5.64 -14.95
CA TRP A 99 7.20 4.27 -15.10
C TRP A 99 7.26 3.55 -13.77
N MET A 100 7.75 4.20 -12.72
CA MET A 100 7.78 3.63 -11.37
C MET A 100 6.37 3.27 -10.89
N ILE A 101 5.39 4.15 -11.08
CA ILE A 101 4.00 3.89 -10.69
C ILE A 101 3.45 2.68 -11.43
N LEU A 102 3.57 2.63 -12.77
CA LEU A 102 3.02 1.53 -13.56
C LEU A 102 3.66 0.18 -13.20
N LEU A 103 4.98 0.15 -13.03
CA LEU A 103 5.71 -1.06 -12.67
C LEU A 103 5.40 -1.49 -11.22
N ALA A 104 5.28 -0.54 -10.28
CA ALA A 104 4.87 -0.83 -8.90
C ALA A 104 3.44 -1.36 -8.84
N VAL A 105 2.50 -0.78 -9.61
CA VAL A 105 1.13 -1.32 -9.72
C VAL A 105 1.17 -2.76 -10.20
N GLY A 106 1.92 -3.06 -11.28
CA GLY A 106 2.08 -4.42 -11.78
C GLY A 106 2.63 -5.37 -10.72
N TRP A 107 3.66 -4.94 -9.98
CA TRP A 107 4.24 -5.71 -8.89
C TRP A 107 3.23 -6.00 -7.77
N PHE A 108 2.55 -4.99 -7.24
CA PHE A 108 1.63 -5.17 -6.11
C PHE A 108 0.36 -5.94 -6.50
N VAL A 109 -0.12 -5.80 -7.73
CA VAL A 109 -1.19 -6.65 -8.25
C VAL A 109 -0.73 -8.11 -8.34
N ALA A 110 0.50 -8.36 -8.81
CA ALA A 110 1.07 -9.71 -8.84
C ALA A 110 1.24 -10.30 -7.43
N VAL A 111 1.71 -9.51 -6.46
CA VAL A 111 1.81 -9.94 -5.05
C VAL A 111 0.44 -10.35 -4.50
N GLN A 112 -0.60 -9.54 -4.70
CA GLN A 112 -1.95 -9.85 -4.24
C GLN A 112 -2.50 -11.11 -4.92
N ALA A 113 -2.33 -11.25 -6.24
CA ALA A 113 -2.91 -12.34 -7.01
C ALA A 113 -2.18 -13.70 -6.83
N PHE A 114 -0.84 -13.69 -6.76
CA PHE A 114 -0.05 -14.93 -6.84
C PHE A 114 0.62 -15.31 -5.52
N ILE A 115 1.00 -14.33 -4.70
CA ILE A 115 1.72 -14.58 -3.45
C ILE A 115 0.76 -14.66 -2.27
N LEU A 116 -0.02 -13.60 -2.05
CA LEU A 116 -0.96 -13.52 -0.94
C LEU A 116 -2.27 -14.27 -1.23
N LYS A 117 -2.70 -14.29 -2.51
CA LYS A 117 -3.99 -14.79 -2.96
C LYS A 117 -5.18 -14.10 -2.28
N GLU A 118 -4.93 -12.89 -1.82
CA GLU A 118 -5.89 -12.03 -1.12
C GLU A 118 -5.94 -10.66 -1.80
N TYR A 119 -7.11 -10.07 -1.87
CA TYR A 119 -7.32 -8.80 -2.54
C TYR A 119 -7.76 -7.72 -1.55
N CYS A 120 -7.05 -6.60 -1.57
CA CYS A 120 -7.41 -5.39 -0.85
C CYS A 120 -8.18 -4.45 -1.79
N PRO A 121 -9.50 -4.25 -1.63
CA PRO A 121 -10.28 -3.36 -2.51
C PRO A 121 -9.72 -1.93 -2.56
N TRP A 122 -9.31 -1.38 -1.42
CA TRP A 122 -8.73 -0.03 -1.35
C TRP A 122 -7.41 0.07 -2.10
N CYS A 123 -6.57 -0.96 -2.01
CA CYS A 123 -5.33 -1.03 -2.79
C CYS A 123 -5.64 -1.10 -4.29
N CYS A 124 -6.62 -1.91 -4.69
CA CYS A 124 -7.04 -2.04 -6.09
C CYS A 124 -7.58 -0.71 -6.64
N ILE A 125 -8.42 0.01 -5.86
CA ILE A 125 -8.93 1.33 -6.24
C ILE A 125 -7.78 2.33 -6.39
N THR A 126 -6.83 2.34 -5.46
CA THR A 126 -5.63 3.20 -5.53
C THR A 126 -4.83 2.92 -6.79
N HIS A 127 -4.60 1.65 -7.13
CA HIS A 127 -3.89 1.25 -8.35
C HIS A 127 -4.65 1.65 -9.62
N LEU A 128 -5.97 1.46 -9.64
CA LEU A 128 -6.81 1.86 -10.78
C LEU A 128 -6.75 3.38 -11.01
N LEU A 129 -6.91 4.17 -9.95
CA LEU A 129 -6.81 5.63 -10.03
C LEU A 129 -5.42 6.07 -10.50
N ALA A 130 -4.35 5.42 -10.01
CA ALA A 130 -2.99 5.72 -10.43
C ALA A 130 -2.77 5.44 -11.93
N VAL A 131 -3.25 4.31 -12.44
CA VAL A 131 -3.15 3.95 -13.88
C VAL A 131 -3.93 4.94 -14.74
N ILE A 132 -5.19 5.24 -14.38
CA ILE A 132 -6.02 6.22 -15.09
C ILE A 132 -5.33 7.58 -15.08
N GLY A 133 -4.86 8.03 -13.92
CA GLY A 133 -4.18 9.31 -13.78
C GLY A 133 -2.93 9.41 -14.66
N VAL A 134 -2.05 8.40 -14.61
CA VAL A 134 -0.85 8.35 -15.45
C VAL A 134 -1.20 8.35 -16.94
N ALA A 135 -2.22 7.59 -17.35
CA ALA A 135 -2.65 7.54 -18.75
C ALA A 135 -3.16 8.91 -19.24
N CYS A 136 -3.95 9.61 -18.43
CA CYS A 136 -4.51 10.93 -18.75
C CYS A 136 -3.45 12.04 -18.83
N ILE A 137 -2.42 12.02 -17.95
CA ILE A 137 -1.35 13.02 -17.95
C ILE A 137 -0.15 12.61 -18.82
N TRP A 138 -0.33 11.61 -19.68
CA TRP A 138 0.75 11.10 -20.55
C TRP A 138 1.08 12.10 -21.65
N LYS A 139 2.06 12.95 -21.42
CA LYS A 139 2.56 13.92 -22.41
C LYS A 139 3.55 13.26 -23.36
N LYS A 140 3.21 13.17 -24.63
CA LYS A 140 4.12 12.65 -25.66
C LYS A 140 5.19 13.70 -25.98
N GLY A 141 6.43 13.26 -26.22
CA GLY A 141 7.50 14.12 -26.77
C GLY A 141 8.24 14.98 -25.75
N THR A 142 7.98 14.83 -24.45
CA THR A 142 8.66 15.61 -23.38
C THR A 142 10.07 15.12 -23.05
N VAL A 143 10.44 13.92 -23.49
CA VAL A 143 11.74 13.28 -23.20
C VAL A 143 12.47 12.96 -24.51
N PRO A 144 13.80 13.22 -24.60
CA PRO A 144 14.60 12.87 -25.78
C PRO A 144 14.54 11.37 -26.09
N PRO A 145 14.52 10.98 -27.39
CA PRO A 145 14.38 9.57 -27.78
C PRO A 145 15.43 8.64 -27.18
N SER A 146 16.66 9.13 -26.94
CA SER A 146 17.72 8.38 -26.29
C SER A 146 17.41 8.00 -24.84
N GLN A 147 16.57 8.74 -24.15
CA GLN A 147 16.23 8.53 -22.75
C GLN A 147 14.92 7.75 -22.56
N VAL A 148 14.07 7.70 -23.58
CA VAL A 148 12.79 6.96 -23.54
C VAL A 148 13.01 5.48 -23.19
N LYS A 149 14.11 4.87 -23.63
CA LYS A 149 14.46 3.47 -23.35
C LYS A 149 15.10 3.25 -21.98
N ILE A 150 15.76 4.24 -21.42
CA ILE A 150 16.49 4.13 -20.14
C ILE A 150 15.54 4.28 -18.95
N LEU A 151 14.57 5.18 -19.04
CA LEU A 151 13.64 5.47 -17.94
C LEU A 151 12.84 4.24 -17.45
N PRO A 152 12.25 3.41 -18.32
CA PRO A 152 11.58 2.19 -17.87
C PRO A 152 12.54 1.19 -17.22
N LEU A 153 13.81 1.12 -17.67
CA LEU A 153 14.84 0.25 -17.06
C LEU A 153 15.21 0.72 -15.67
N VAL A 154 15.35 2.03 -15.47
CA VAL A 154 15.60 2.61 -14.13
C VAL A 154 14.39 2.36 -13.20
N GLY A 155 13.18 2.55 -13.70
CA GLY A 155 11.96 2.22 -12.97
C GLY A 155 11.89 0.74 -12.59
N LEU A 156 12.21 -0.14 -13.54
CA LEU A 156 12.25 -1.58 -13.32
C LEU A 156 13.30 -1.96 -12.27
N ALA A 157 14.49 -1.40 -12.34
CA ALA A 157 15.54 -1.64 -11.33
C ALA A 157 15.07 -1.23 -9.93
N GLY A 158 14.37 -0.10 -9.80
CA GLY A 158 13.77 0.34 -8.53
C GLY A 158 12.74 -0.64 -7.99
N VAL A 159 11.83 -1.15 -8.84
CA VAL A 159 10.82 -2.12 -8.43
C VAL A 159 11.44 -3.49 -8.13
N VAL A 160 12.43 -3.93 -8.89
CA VAL A 160 13.17 -5.16 -8.59
C VAL A 160 13.89 -5.05 -7.25
N MET A 161 14.53 -3.92 -6.97
CA MET A 161 15.15 -3.67 -5.66
C MET A 161 14.11 -3.70 -4.53
N LEU A 162 12.95 -3.08 -4.72
CA LEU A 162 11.83 -3.16 -3.78
C LEU A 162 11.42 -4.62 -3.54
N ALA A 163 11.22 -5.39 -4.61
CA ALA A 163 10.84 -6.79 -4.56
C ALA A 163 11.86 -7.65 -3.81
N LEU A 164 13.15 -7.45 -4.08
CA LEU A 164 14.23 -8.17 -3.40
C LEU A 164 14.29 -7.85 -1.91
N VAL A 165 14.20 -6.58 -1.53
CA VAL A 165 14.16 -6.17 -0.12
C VAL A 165 12.95 -6.75 0.59
N GLN A 166 11.78 -6.80 -0.06
CA GLN A 166 10.58 -7.41 0.51
C GLN A 166 10.69 -8.94 0.61
N ALA A 167 11.30 -9.59 -0.39
CA ALA A 167 11.45 -11.05 -0.41
C ALA A 167 12.42 -11.56 0.67
N PHE A 168 13.56 -10.87 0.82
CA PHE A 168 14.64 -11.25 1.73
C PHE A 168 14.62 -10.49 3.06
N GLY A 169 13.73 -9.51 3.21
CA GLY A 169 13.55 -8.76 4.45
C GLY A 169 13.00 -9.64 5.58
N PRO A 170 13.22 -9.24 6.83
CA PRO A 170 12.71 -9.97 7.99
C PRO A 170 11.17 -10.01 7.95
N GLU A 171 10.60 -11.15 8.33
CA GLU A 171 9.16 -11.25 8.54
C GLU A 171 8.76 -10.32 9.67
N ARG A 172 7.72 -9.53 9.44
CA ARG A 172 7.19 -8.65 10.46
C ARG A 172 6.27 -9.47 11.34
N GLU A 173 6.67 -9.69 12.59
CA GLU A 173 5.73 -10.18 13.61
C GLU A 173 4.63 -9.13 13.76
N THR A 174 3.45 -9.42 13.22
CA THR A 174 2.27 -8.60 13.48
C THR A 174 1.99 -8.62 14.99
N THR A 175 1.60 -7.48 15.55
CA THR A 175 1.26 -7.36 16.98
C THR A 175 0.22 -8.41 17.39
N ALA A 176 -0.65 -8.83 16.46
CA ALA A 176 -1.59 -9.93 16.64
C ALA A 176 -0.89 -11.29 16.80
N GLY A 177 0.14 -11.58 15.98
CA GLY A 177 0.96 -12.80 16.11
C GLY A 177 1.73 -12.82 17.42
N ARG A 178 2.22 -11.65 17.87
CA ARG A 178 2.90 -11.53 19.18
C ARG A 178 1.95 -11.71 20.35
N ALA A 179 0.72 -11.21 20.26
CA ALA A 179 -0.32 -11.41 21.27
C ALA A 179 -0.76 -12.88 21.33
N LEU A 180 -0.89 -13.56 20.19
CA LEU A 180 -1.21 -14.98 20.10
C LEU A 180 -0.04 -15.84 20.62
N ALA A 181 1.21 -15.53 20.26
CA ALA A 181 2.39 -16.23 20.76
C ALA A 181 2.57 -16.02 22.26
N ALA A 182 2.39 -14.81 22.78
CA ALA A 182 2.42 -14.52 24.21
C ALA A 182 1.28 -15.21 24.98
N GLY A 183 0.08 -15.33 24.35
CA GLY A 183 -1.04 -16.08 24.91
C GLY A 183 -0.82 -17.60 24.92
N GLN A 184 0.00 -18.11 23.99
CA GLN A 184 0.30 -19.53 23.89
C GLN A 184 1.45 -19.98 24.81
N GLU A 185 2.39 -19.09 25.11
CA GLU A 185 3.44 -19.36 26.10
C GLU A 185 2.92 -19.42 27.55
N THR A 186 1.80 -18.71 27.84
CA THR A 186 1.14 -18.80 29.16
C THR A 186 0.24 -20.03 29.33
N SER A 187 -0.07 -20.76 28.25
CA SER A 187 -1.00 -21.91 28.30
C SER A 187 -0.32 -23.29 28.40
N VAL A 188 1.03 -23.38 28.34
CA VAL A 188 1.77 -24.66 28.36
C VAL A 188 2.46 -24.94 29.67
N SER A 189 2.56 -23.97 30.59
CA SER A 189 3.11 -24.21 31.94
C SER A 189 1.97 -24.17 32.96
N ASP A 190 1.60 -25.32 33.46
CA ASP A 190 0.72 -25.61 34.58
C ASP A 190 -0.68 -26.19 34.27
N ALA A 191 -0.65 -27.39 33.73
CA ALA A 191 -1.76 -28.31 33.93
C ALA A 191 -1.52 -29.14 35.23
N SER A 192 -1.38 -28.47 36.38
CA SER A 192 -1.42 -29.14 37.69
C SER A 192 -1.47 -28.14 38.85
N SER A 193 -2.61 -27.49 39.04
CA SER A 193 -3.11 -27.11 40.35
C SER A 193 -4.51 -26.52 40.21
N ALA A 194 -5.47 -27.13 40.93
CA ALA A 194 -6.86 -26.69 41.02
C ALA A 194 -6.95 -25.38 41.82
N GLY A 195 -6.93 -24.26 41.14
CA GLY A 195 -7.21 -22.93 41.68
C GLY A 195 -7.96 -22.09 40.65
N PRO A 196 -8.74 -21.06 41.05
CA PRO A 196 -9.51 -20.23 40.14
C PRO A 196 -8.58 -19.60 39.12
N ARG A 197 -8.90 -19.75 37.81
CA ARG A 197 -8.15 -19.12 36.72
C ARG A 197 -8.46 -17.64 36.69
N ILE A 198 -7.52 -16.83 37.12
CA ILE A 198 -7.60 -15.37 37.06
C ILE A 198 -6.84 -14.91 35.78
N VAL A 199 -7.54 -14.23 34.87
CA VAL A 199 -6.93 -13.59 33.71
C VAL A 199 -6.76 -12.12 34.00
N SER A 200 -5.53 -11.63 34.05
CA SER A 200 -5.27 -10.20 34.19
C SER A 200 -5.20 -9.53 32.83
N LEU A 201 -6.05 -8.55 32.60
CA LEU A 201 -6.09 -7.73 31.40
C LEU A 201 -5.50 -6.34 31.70
N HIS A 202 -4.89 -5.73 30.69
CA HIS A 202 -4.35 -4.37 30.79
C HIS A 202 -3.27 -4.16 31.88
N GLY A 203 -2.28 -5.04 31.95
CA GLY A 203 -1.16 -4.85 32.87
C GLY A 203 -1.56 -4.94 34.36
N GLY A 204 -2.53 -5.80 34.70
CA GLY A 204 -2.92 -6.06 36.07
C GLY A 204 -3.98 -5.12 36.65
N LYS A 205 -4.60 -4.25 35.83
CA LYS A 205 -5.66 -3.34 36.31
C LYS A 205 -7.03 -3.98 36.45
N PHE A 206 -7.26 -5.12 35.79
CA PHE A 206 -8.53 -5.86 35.87
C PHE A 206 -8.24 -7.34 36.00
N GLU A 207 -8.71 -7.95 37.08
CA GLU A 207 -8.67 -9.38 37.31
C GLU A 207 -10.09 -9.94 37.11
N ILE A 208 -10.25 -10.89 36.19
CA ILE A 208 -11.55 -11.53 35.93
C ILE A 208 -11.39 -13.01 36.23
N ALA A 209 -12.23 -13.51 37.13
CA ALA A 209 -12.35 -14.94 37.39
C ALA A 209 -13.09 -15.59 36.23
N VAL A 210 -12.45 -16.53 35.53
CA VAL A 210 -12.99 -17.16 34.31
C VAL A 210 -14.06 -18.21 34.63
N GLU A 211 -14.26 -18.55 35.88
CA GLU A 211 -15.22 -19.57 36.32
C GLU A 211 -16.69 -19.18 36.10
N ASP A 212 -17.01 -17.89 35.98
CA ASP A 212 -18.35 -17.37 35.83
C ASP A 212 -18.83 -17.29 34.34
N PHE A 213 -17.98 -17.65 33.39
CA PHE A 213 -18.38 -17.65 31.98
C PHE A 213 -18.88 -19.04 31.55
N PRO A 214 -20.10 -19.12 30.98
CA PRO A 214 -20.59 -20.39 30.45
C PRO A 214 -19.64 -20.87 29.36
N SER A 215 -19.09 -22.08 29.55
CA SER A 215 -18.30 -22.75 28.52
C SER A 215 -19.20 -22.97 27.31
N ILE A 216 -18.86 -22.35 26.16
CA ILE A 216 -19.51 -22.65 24.88
C ILE A 216 -19.16 -24.10 24.58
N GLY A 217 -20.18 -24.98 24.75
CA GLY A 217 -20.03 -26.40 24.68
C GLY A 217 -19.46 -26.90 23.38
N ASN A 218 -18.54 -27.87 23.49
CA ASN A 218 -18.18 -28.77 22.41
C ASN A 218 -19.46 -29.43 21.88
N ALA A 219 -19.92 -29.03 20.70
CA ALA A 219 -20.89 -29.81 19.95
C ALA A 219 -20.21 -31.12 19.55
N LYS A 220 -20.52 -32.19 20.28
CA LYS A 220 -20.22 -33.55 19.82
C LYS A 220 -21.12 -33.84 18.61
N THR A 221 -20.52 -33.99 17.45
CA THR A 221 -21.08 -34.79 16.35
C THR A 221 -20.40 -36.13 16.36
#